data_282ebacfe65611b7bfd8aea9d84a0370
#
_entry.id   282ebacfe65611b7bfd8aea9d84a0370
#
_cell.length_a   1.000
_cell.length_b   1.000
_cell.length_c   1.000
_cell.angle_alpha   90.00
_cell.angle_beta   90.00
_cell.angle_gamma   90.00
#
_symmetry.space_group_name_H-M   'P 1'
#
loop_
_entity.id
_entity.type
_entity.pdbx_description
1 polymer ?
#
loop_
_entity_poly.entity_id
_entity_poly.type
_entity_poly.pdbx_seq_one_letter_code
_entity_poly.pdbx_strand_id
1 'polypeptide(L)'
;MKLYTFFTVLILTISAFKIELIAQTNSSYQIASKLIQQQQYEEALPLLENLHRQEPNIFAYLDGLVECHIQLKKYDSAQVLLENTINRGLNTSEANILLGKLYHLNGDTLNAFNIWENNLSQYQNQIQLYYNTVNILTERKEFTRAIDVLMKGRSVFNNDQLFLMDIPNIYMQAGNYAKAISEWLAIIEKVPTQAKTFKQTLIRYNNPLLFEDSIAEIEFKLSKLSVTDKNYQTFYDLQSWLLLENRLYKRAFATALKYEKSTVELNYKLMLLARELVENNKFELAIKAFSFYTDLDNVQIKTIAYDEIADAYVRWAKYLKDYNLAKHNQIQILYNKSVAILDTLIQFHDTYQSIDNIYFRKAELSLDHVFNFQQAERAVHLFKSFSKEQLSAQTHYLDGRLLLAKNKFTQARIELTRSNRLAGTGQLAEKTRYFLALTDFYSGDFEFATIQLKTLSRRNTSLYANDALKLRLWLQEGVAMDTSGVQLKIFAEAMNDLTTNPQTFDVNILLDFIDQYPNTSLKDDILLILVEKYEHLNTRLIEYLNNFLLSEPSSPLRENLLWLRANMSKNSNKTVHSSSENKKIGEHIFGVSARELYEQLIIEYPNGFYAPFARQTLTELPL
;
A
#
# COMPACT_ATOMS: atom_id res chain seq x y z
N MET A 1 35.28 -65.83 -32.44
CA MET A 1 34.09 -64.94 -32.66
C MET A 1 32.86 -65.31 -31.83
N LYS A 2 32.47 -66.60 -31.75
CA LYS A 2 31.28 -67.01 -30.96
C LYS A 2 31.36 -66.78 -29.41
N LEU A 3 32.57 -66.80 -28.83
CA LEU A 3 32.79 -66.62 -27.41
C LEU A 3 32.67 -65.12 -27.04
N TYR A 4 33.08 -64.18 -27.86
CA TYR A 4 32.97 -62.72 -27.64
C TYR A 4 31.52 -62.24 -27.74
N THR A 5 30.73 -62.78 -28.65
CA THR A 5 29.32 -62.46 -28.79
C THR A 5 28.49 -62.97 -27.59
N PHE A 6 28.85 -64.10 -27.00
CA PHE A 6 28.20 -64.64 -25.81
C PHE A 6 28.46 -63.74 -24.58
N PHE A 7 29.70 -63.27 -24.39
CA PHE A 7 30.06 -62.35 -23.28
C PHE A 7 29.43 -60.98 -23.43
N THR A 8 29.33 -60.45 -24.67
CA THR A 8 28.66 -59.14 -24.89
C THR A 8 27.14 -59.21 -24.66
N VAL A 9 26.48 -60.29 -25.07
CA VAL A 9 25.06 -60.54 -24.81
C VAL A 9 24.81 -60.74 -23.32
N LEU A 10 25.68 -61.44 -22.60
CA LEU A 10 25.55 -61.66 -21.14
C LEU A 10 25.73 -60.35 -20.38
N ILE A 11 26.67 -59.47 -20.77
CA ILE A 11 26.87 -58.15 -20.15
C ILE A 11 25.67 -57.22 -20.45
N LEU A 12 25.12 -57.26 -21.65
CA LEU A 12 23.94 -56.48 -22.02
C LEU A 12 22.67 -56.95 -21.28
N THR A 13 22.47 -58.24 -21.09
CA THR A 13 21.35 -58.78 -20.33
C THR A 13 21.46 -58.46 -18.82
N ILE A 14 22.67 -58.54 -18.24
CA ILE A 14 22.91 -58.15 -16.83
C ILE A 14 22.73 -56.65 -16.65
N SER A 15 23.15 -55.80 -17.60
CA SER A 15 22.91 -54.34 -17.52
C SER A 15 21.46 -53.95 -17.71
N ALA A 16 20.72 -54.63 -18.60
CA ALA A 16 19.28 -54.41 -18.77
C ALA A 16 18.50 -54.83 -17.51
N PHE A 17 18.84 -55.95 -16.88
CA PHE A 17 18.23 -56.42 -15.63
C PHE A 17 18.50 -55.46 -14.44
N LYS A 18 19.73 -54.88 -14.37
CA LYS A 18 20.05 -53.84 -13.40
C LYS A 18 19.25 -52.55 -13.62
N ILE A 19 19.06 -52.12 -14.84
CA ILE A 19 18.28 -50.92 -15.18
C ILE A 19 16.80 -51.11 -14.82
N GLU A 20 16.24 -52.27 -15.10
CA GLU A 20 14.83 -52.61 -14.76
C GLU A 20 14.63 -52.68 -13.24
N LEU A 21 15.58 -53.27 -12.50
CA LEU A 21 15.55 -53.33 -11.04
C LEU A 21 15.63 -51.94 -10.39
N ILE A 22 16.51 -51.06 -10.90
CA ILE A 22 16.64 -49.67 -10.41
C ILE A 22 15.39 -48.86 -10.73
N ALA A 23 14.77 -49.05 -11.89
CA ALA A 23 13.51 -48.37 -12.23
C ALA A 23 12.35 -48.80 -11.29
N GLN A 24 12.30 -50.11 -10.96
CA GLN A 24 11.27 -50.65 -10.06
C GLN A 24 11.48 -50.22 -8.61
N THR A 25 12.72 -50.14 -8.10
CA THR A 25 13.03 -49.66 -6.75
C THR A 25 12.71 -48.18 -6.63
N ASN A 26 13.04 -47.33 -7.61
CA ASN A 26 12.67 -45.92 -7.61
C ASN A 26 11.14 -45.70 -7.61
N SER A 27 10.41 -46.52 -8.38
CA SER A 27 8.94 -46.44 -8.40
C SER A 27 8.33 -46.81 -7.02
N SER A 28 8.85 -47.92 -6.41
CA SER A 28 8.39 -48.38 -5.09
C SER A 28 8.68 -47.36 -3.98
N TYR A 29 9.82 -46.69 -4.01
CA TYR A 29 10.15 -45.62 -3.06
C TYR A 29 9.27 -44.38 -3.24
N GLN A 30 8.98 -43.98 -4.48
CA GLN A 30 8.04 -42.88 -4.72
C GLN A 30 6.63 -43.17 -4.17
N ILE A 31 6.16 -44.42 -4.33
CA ILE A 31 4.88 -44.85 -3.77
C ILE A 31 4.93 -44.79 -2.24
N ALA A 32 5.96 -45.34 -1.61
CA ALA A 32 6.13 -45.34 -0.15
C ALA A 32 6.20 -43.90 0.40
N SER A 33 6.96 -43.01 -0.24
CA SER A 33 7.05 -41.59 0.11
C SER A 33 5.69 -40.87 0.02
N LYS A 34 4.90 -41.19 -1.00
CA LYS A 34 3.54 -40.62 -1.15
C LYS A 34 2.59 -41.15 -0.06
N LEU A 35 2.69 -42.41 0.30
CA LEU A 35 1.92 -42.99 1.42
C LEU A 35 2.29 -42.32 2.74
N ILE A 36 3.57 -42.09 3.01
CA ILE A 36 4.02 -41.33 4.19
C ILE A 36 3.43 -39.92 4.21
N GLN A 37 3.45 -39.19 3.07
CA GLN A 37 2.85 -37.86 2.96
C GLN A 37 1.33 -37.87 3.21
N GLN A 38 0.66 -38.98 2.87
CA GLN A 38 -0.76 -39.23 3.12
C GLN A 38 -1.04 -39.79 4.52
N GLN A 39 0.00 -39.93 5.37
CA GLN A 39 -0.08 -40.52 6.73
C GLN A 39 -0.53 -41.99 6.75
N GLN A 40 -0.38 -42.70 5.61
CA GLN A 40 -0.70 -44.13 5.47
C GLN A 40 0.54 -44.98 5.82
N TYR A 41 0.97 -44.91 7.06
CA TYR A 41 2.23 -45.49 7.52
C TYR A 41 2.22 -47.03 7.52
N GLU A 42 1.06 -47.65 7.79
CA GLU A 42 0.92 -49.14 7.77
C GLU A 42 1.13 -49.70 6.37
N GLU A 43 0.68 -48.95 5.32
CA GLU A 43 0.84 -49.37 3.94
C GLU A 43 2.25 -49.07 3.41
N ALA A 44 2.89 -47.98 3.87
CA ALA A 44 4.25 -47.62 3.49
C ALA A 44 5.31 -48.58 4.07
N LEU A 45 5.08 -49.09 5.29
CA LEU A 45 6.04 -49.88 6.05
C LEU A 45 6.57 -51.08 5.26
N PRO A 46 5.74 -52.04 4.72
CA PRO A 46 6.23 -53.23 4.01
C PRO A 46 6.99 -52.89 2.74
N LEU A 47 6.66 -51.79 2.06
CA LEU A 47 7.39 -51.34 0.88
C LEU A 47 8.81 -50.88 1.24
N LEU A 48 8.95 -50.13 2.32
CA LEU A 48 10.23 -49.63 2.78
C LEU A 48 11.09 -50.74 3.40
N GLU A 49 10.49 -51.72 4.10
CA GLU A 49 11.19 -52.90 4.60
C GLU A 49 11.81 -53.70 3.46
N ASN A 50 11.07 -53.87 2.37
CA ASN A 50 11.58 -54.58 1.20
C ASN A 50 12.73 -53.83 0.53
N LEU A 51 12.57 -52.49 0.33
CA LEU A 51 13.58 -51.61 -0.25
C LEU A 51 14.86 -51.60 0.62
N HIS A 52 14.73 -51.42 1.93
CA HIS A 52 15.89 -51.42 2.84
C HIS A 52 16.59 -52.76 2.93
N ARG A 53 15.86 -53.86 2.79
CA ARG A 53 16.46 -55.20 2.73
C ARG A 53 17.29 -55.40 1.47
N GLN A 54 16.84 -54.88 0.32
CA GLN A 54 17.55 -54.96 -0.97
C GLN A 54 18.77 -54.03 -1.01
N GLU A 55 18.61 -52.81 -0.51
CA GLU A 55 19.64 -51.77 -0.55
C GLU A 55 19.79 -51.06 0.80
N PRO A 56 20.45 -51.71 1.79
CA PRO A 56 20.54 -51.22 3.17
C PRO A 56 21.42 -49.99 3.32
N ASN A 57 22.19 -49.63 2.31
CA ASN A 57 23.07 -48.45 2.29
C ASN A 57 22.32 -47.15 1.92
N ILE A 58 21.09 -47.25 1.42
CA ILE A 58 20.31 -46.07 1.05
C ILE A 58 19.64 -45.53 2.29
N PHE A 59 20.16 -44.38 2.79
CA PHE A 59 19.66 -43.75 4.01
C PHE A 59 18.17 -43.37 3.92
N ALA A 60 17.70 -42.94 2.76
CA ALA A 60 16.29 -42.54 2.57
C ALA A 60 15.30 -43.68 2.88
N TYR A 61 15.69 -44.94 2.68
CA TYR A 61 14.86 -46.09 3.03
C TYR A 61 14.83 -46.33 4.56
N LEU A 62 15.98 -46.19 5.22
CA LEU A 62 16.09 -46.24 6.66
C LEU A 62 15.28 -45.13 7.32
N ASP A 63 15.42 -43.92 6.88
CA ASP A 63 14.71 -42.75 7.42
C ASP A 63 13.18 -42.92 7.31
N GLY A 64 12.68 -43.33 6.14
CA GLY A 64 11.26 -43.62 5.95
C GLY A 64 10.75 -44.77 6.84
N LEU A 65 11.54 -45.84 7.04
CA LEU A 65 11.21 -46.94 7.95
C LEU A 65 11.11 -46.46 9.40
N VAL A 66 12.10 -45.73 9.86
CA VAL A 66 12.14 -45.18 11.22
C VAL A 66 10.95 -44.26 11.45
N GLU A 67 10.63 -43.40 10.48
CA GLU A 67 9.46 -42.52 10.55
C GLU A 67 8.15 -43.32 10.64
N CYS A 68 7.95 -44.35 9.83
CA CYS A 68 6.79 -45.23 9.92
C CYS A 68 6.69 -45.89 11.28
N HIS A 69 7.79 -46.41 11.81
CA HIS A 69 7.80 -47.02 13.14
C HIS A 69 7.46 -46.01 14.25
N ILE A 70 7.98 -44.79 14.18
CA ILE A 70 7.70 -43.72 15.13
C ILE A 70 6.21 -43.35 15.10
N GLN A 71 5.64 -43.13 13.91
CA GLN A 71 4.24 -42.75 13.76
C GLN A 71 3.27 -43.85 14.18
N LEU A 72 3.66 -45.12 13.99
CA LEU A 72 2.93 -46.29 14.48
C LEU A 72 3.21 -46.61 15.95
N LYS A 73 4.00 -45.80 16.67
CA LYS A 73 4.41 -45.99 18.09
C LYS A 73 5.16 -47.29 18.35
N LYS A 74 5.81 -47.85 17.33
CA LYS A 74 6.64 -49.06 17.43
C LYS A 74 8.10 -48.69 17.73
N TYR A 75 8.32 -48.00 18.87
CA TYR A 75 9.62 -47.42 19.20
C TYR A 75 10.73 -48.49 19.38
N ASP A 76 10.41 -49.63 19.98
CA ASP A 76 11.37 -50.75 20.16
C ASP A 76 11.87 -51.28 18.81
N SER A 77 10.96 -51.39 17.81
CA SER A 77 11.33 -51.84 16.46
C SER A 77 12.23 -50.84 15.75
N ALA A 78 11.96 -49.53 15.90
CA ALA A 78 12.82 -48.48 15.39
C ALA A 78 14.21 -48.49 16.03
N GLN A 79 14.28 -48.70 17.36
CA GLN A 79 15.56 -48.77 18.08
C GLN A 79 16.41 -49.95 17.62
N VAL A 80 15.85 -51.15 17.57
CA VAL A 80 16.54 -52.36 17.09
C VAL A 80 17.04 -52.20 15.66
N LEU A 81 16.24 -51.59 14.78
CA LEU A 81 16.63 -51.30 13.39
C LEU A 81 17.84 -50.37 13.32
N LEU A 82 17.81 -49.28 14.09
CA LEU A 82 18.88 -48.29 14.13
C LEU A 82 20.17 -48.86 14.74
N GLU A 83 20.09 -49.57 15.86
CA GLU A 83 21.24 -50.21 16.50
C GLU A 83 21.90 -51.25 15.59
N ASN A 84 21.10 -52.08 14.92
CA ASN A 84 21.60 -53.04 13.93
C ASN A 84 22.31 -52.34 12.74
N THR A 85 21.79 -51.21 12.30
CA THR A 85 22.38 -50.42 11.21
C THR A 85 23.73 -49.81 11.60
N ILE A 86 23.80 -49.25 12.85
CA ILE A 86 25.02 -48.71 13.45
C ILE A 86 26.08 -49.81 13.60
N ASN A 87 25.69 -50.98 14.18
CA ASN A 87 26.59 -52.10 14.40
C ASN A 87 27.18 -52.68 13.08
N ARG A 88 26.45 -52.56 12.00
CA ARG A 88 26.95 -52.93 10.63
C ARG A 88 27.83 -51.87 9.99
N GLY A 89 27.99 -50.72 10.62
CA GLY A 89 28.75 -49.58 10.07
C GLY A 89 28.11 -48.91 8.88
N LEU A 90 26.78 -49.04 8.71
CA LEU A 90 26.04 -48.45 7.57
C LEU A 90 25.39 -47.17 8.01
N ASN A 91 25.58 -46.10 7.26
CA ASN A 91 24.98 -44.77 7.53
C ASN A 91 25.04 -44.36 9.02
N THR A 92 26.16 -44.66 9.70
CA THR A 92 26.29 -44.59 11.15
C THR A 92 26.02 -43.19 11.70
N SER A 93 26.49 -42.13 11.00
CA SER A 93 26.27 -40.77 11.44
C SER A 93 24.79 -40.35 11.37
N GLU A 94 24.10 -40.75 10.32
CA GLU A 94 22.68 -40.46 10.11
C GLU A 94 21.81 -41.31 11.02
N ALA A 95 22.15 -42.61 11.20
CA ALA A 95 21.44 -43.50 12.10
C ALA A 95 21.54 -43.04 13.56
N ASN A 96 22.68 -42.51 14.02
CA ASN A 96 22.84 -41.91 15.33
C ASN A 96 21.95 -40.66 15.50
N ILE A 97 21.74 -39.85 14.47
CA ILE A 97 20.81 -38.71 14.54
C ILE A 97 19.39 -39.20 14.77
N LEU A 98 18.94 -40.22 14.05
CA LEU A 98 17.61 -40.82 14.22
C LEU A 98 17.44 -41.52 15.55
N LEU A 99 18.48 -42.20 16.05
CA LEU A 99 18.48 -42.86 17.37
C LEU A 99 18.32 -41.82 18.50
N GLY A 100 19.03 -40.69 18.40
CA GLY A 100 18.85 -39.56 19.31
C GLY A 100 17.42 -39.00 19.27
N LYS A 101 16.82 -38.83 18.04
CA LYS A 101 15.42 -38.43 17.85
C LYS A 101 14.48 -39.41 18.58
N LEU A 102 14.73 -40.69 18.48
CA LEU A 102 13.91 -41.72 19.09
C LEU A 102 13.99 -41.65 20.63
N TYR A 103 15.20 -41.55 21.23
CA TYR A 103 15.38 -41.38 22.67
C TYR A 103 14.67 -40.11 23.18
N HIS A 104 14.80 -38.99 22.44
CA HIS A 104 14.13 -37.75 22.82
C HIS A 104 12.60 -37.89 22.81
N LEU A 105 12.03 -38.62 21.85
CA LEU A 105 10.59 -38.90 21.76
C LEU A 105 10.10 -39.79 22.93
N ASN A 106 10.95 -40.71 23.37
CA ASN A 106 10.66 -41.58 24.54
C ASN A 106 10.87 -40.86 25.88
N GLY A 107 11.24 -39.58 25.90
CA GLY A 107 11.49 -38.80 27.12
C GLY A 107 12.90 -38.93 27.67
N ASP A 108 13.74 -39.79 27.09
CA ASP A 108 15.15 -39.95 27.48
C ASP A 108 16.03 -38.90 26.78
N THR A 109 15.84 -37.67 27.21
CA THR A 109 16.53 -36.52 26.63
C THR A 109 18.05 -36.54 26.88
N LEU A 110 18.48 -37.15 28.02
CA LEU A 110 19.89 -37.24 28.36
C LEU A 110 20.66 -38.12 27.35
N ASN A 111 20.16 -39.31 27.07
CA ASN A 111 20.78 -40.18 26.08
C ASN A 111 20.68 -39.62 24.68
N ALA A 112 19.59 -38.98 24.32
CA ALA A 112 19.44 -38.29 23.04
C ALA A 112 20.56 -37.26 22.81
N PHE A 113 20.79 -36.35 23.77
CA PHE A 113 21.83 -35.35 23.65
C PHE A 113 23.24 -35.93 23.63
N ASN A 114 23.50 -36.94 24.49
CA ASN A 114 24.80 -37.63 24.48
C ASN A 114 25.11 -38.26 23.13
N ILE A 115 24.13 -38.89 22.49
CA ILE A 115 24.30 -39.51 21.17
C ILE A 115 24.61 -38.44 20.13
N TRP A 116 23.87 -37.33 20.09
CA TRP A 116 24.12 -36.25 19.13
C TRP A 116 25.48 -35.59 19.34
N GLU A 117 25.90 -35.30 20.57
CA GLU A 117 27.20 -34.73 20.89
C GLU A 117 28.37 -35.64 20.50
N ASN A 118 28.28 -36.94 20.81
CA ASN A 118 29.26 -37.93 20.43
C ASN A 118 29.37 -38.09 18.93
N ASN A 119 28.22 -38.13 18.26
CA ASN A 119 28.14 -38.21 16.80
C ASN A 119 28.81 -37.01 16.10
N LEU A 120 28.49 -35.80 16.56
CA LEU A 120 29.12 -34.57 16.08
C LEU A 120 30.64 -34.51 16.37
N SER A 121 31.08 -35.13 17.46
CA SER A 121 32.52 -35.18 17.81
C SER A 121 33.27 -36.18 16.96
N GLN A 122 32.65 -37.33 16.65
CA GLN A 122 33.24 -38.38 15.83
C GLN A 122 33.31 -38.02 14.34
N TYR A 123 32.27 -37.35 13.83
CA TYR A 123 32.14 -36.96 12.40
C TYR A 123 32.20 -35.46 12.19
N GLN A 124 33.05 -34.74 12.97
CA GLN A 124 33.08 -33.28 13.06
C GLN A 124 33.28 -32.54 11.72
N ASN A 125 33.89 -33.19 10.70
CA ASN A 125 34.17 -32.58 9.39
C ASN A 125 33.02 -32.74 8.39
N GLN A 126 31.87 -33.27 8.79
CA GLN A 126 30.71 -33.45 7.93
C GLN A 126 29.70 -32.31 8.17
N ILE A 127 29.72 -31.30 7.32
CA ILE A 127 28.84 -30.12 7.46
C ILE A 127 27.36 -30.50 7.47
N GLN A 128 26.96 -31.51 6.67
CA GLN A 128 25.57 -31.97 6.60
C GLN A 128 25.07 -32.54 7.93
N LEU A 129 25.97 -33.10 8.73
CA LEU A 129 25.62 -33.63 10.05
C LEU A 129 25.12 -32.53 10.99
N TYR A 130 25.73 -31.33 10.93
CA TYR A 130 25.28 -30.18 11.71
C TYR A 130 23.87 -29.75 11.29
N TYR A 131 23.60 -29.64 9.99
CA TYR A 131 22.26 -29.31 9.50
C TYR A 131 21.21 -30.34 9.93
N ASN A 132 21.51 -31.62 9.77
CA ASN A 132 20.59 -32.69 10.13
C ASN A 132 20.29 -32.71 11.65
N THR A 133 21.33 -32.53 12.49
CA THR A 133 21.17 -32.44 13.93
C THR A 133 20.34 -31.22 14.34
N VAL A 134 20.62 -30.05 13.74
CA VAL A 134 19.90 -28.80 14.00
C VAL A 134 18.43 -28.91 13.60
N ASN A 135 18.13 -29.53 12.46
CA ASN A 135 16.75 -29.72 12.01
C ASN A 135 15.95 -30.50 13.05
N ILE A 136 16.50 -31.62 13.57
CA ILE A 136 15.82 -32.40 14.59
C ILE A 136 15.68 -31.61 15.90
N LEU A 137 16.73 -30.94 16.35
CA LEU A 137 16.67 -30.11 17.57
C LEU A 137 15.60 -28.99 17.44
N THR A 138 15.51 -28.38 16.27
CA THR A 138 14.51 -27.33 15.96
C THR A 138 13.08 -27.90 15.94
N GLU A 139 12.88 -29.07 15.32
CA GLU A 139 11.60 -29.81 15.37
C GLU A 139 11.17 -30.12 16.81
N ARG A 140 12.12 -30.42 17.69
CA ARG A 140 11.88 -30.70 19.12
C ARG A 140 11.85 -29.43 19.97
N LYS A 141 11.93 -28.22 19.37
CA LYS A 141 11.97 -26.91 20.03
C LYS A 141 13.17 -26.74 20.98
N GLU A 142 14.24 -27.49 20.77
CA GLU A 142 15.51 -27.39 21.49
C GLU A 142 16.41 -26.32 20.87
N PHE A 143 15.86 -25.10 20.76
CA PHE A 143 16.46 -24.00 20.01
C PHE A 143 17.85 -23.60 20.52
N THR A 144 18.03 -23.54 21.82
CA THR A 144 19.34 -23.17 22.41
C THR A 144 20.41 -24.17 21.99
N ARG A 145 20.13 -25.44 22.07
CA ARG A 145 21.08 -26.49 21.64
C ARG A 145 21.32 -26.49 20.14
N ALA A 146 20.29 -26.20 19.36
CA ALA A 146 20.44 -26.05 17.90
C ALA A 146 21.45 -24.95 17.57
N ILE A 147 21.38 -23.81 18.27
CA ILE A 147 22.32 -22.71 18.10
C ILE A 147 23.74 -23.11 18.54
N ASP A 148 23.88 -23.80 19.69
CA ASP A 148 25.17 -24.29 20.19
C ASP A 148 25.84 -25.22 19.17
N VAL A 149 25.08 -26.10 18.53
CA VAL A 149 25.55 -26.99 17.45
C VAL A 149 26.07 -26.18 16.25
N LEU A 150 25.35 -25.16 15.81
CA LEU A 150 25.79 -24.28 14.71
C LEU A 150 27.04 -23.48 15.06
N MET A 151 27.12 -22.97 16.29
CA MET A 151 28.30 -22.23 16.78
C MET A 151 29.52 -23.16 16.89
N LYS A 152 29.33 -24.41 17.36
CA LYS A 152 30.38 -25.44 17.35
C LYS A 152 30.87 -25.71 15.91
N GLY A 153 29.95 -25.81 14.96
CA GLY A 153 30.28 -25.99 13.55
C GLY A 153 31.12 -24.85 13.00
N ARG A 154 30.74 -23.59 13.26
CA ARG A 154 31.58 -22.41 12.89
C ARG A 154 33.01 -22.53 13.41
N SER A 155 33.15 -22.92 14.67
CA SER A 155 34.47 -23.10 15.28
C SER A 155 35.26 -24.23 14.65
N VAL A 156 34.66 -25.39 14.40
CA VAL A 156 35.30 -26.56 13.79
C VAL A 156 35.78 -26.28 12.37
N PHE A 157 34.91 -25.62 11.57
CA PHE A 157 35.25 -25.29 10.19
C PHE A 157 36.07 -23.99 10.06
N ASN A 158 36.35 -23.30 11.16
CA ASN A 158 37.03 -21.99 11.20
C ASN A 158 36.42 -20.99 10.19
N ASN A 159 35.09 -20.96 10.14
CA ASN A 159 34.35 -20.13 9.19
C ASN A 159 33.13 -19.46 9.85
N ASP A 160 33.30 -18.19 10.21
CA ASP A 160 32.25 -17.38 10.83
C ASP A 160 31.06 -17.09 9.89
N GLN A 161 31.22 -17.31 8.58
CA GLN A 161 30.13 -17.12 7.60
C GLN A 161 29.26 -18.39 7.46
N LEU A 162 29.68 -19.48 8.05
CA LEU A 162 28.91 -20.72 8.01
C LEU A 162 27.63 -20.54 8.86
N PHE A 163 26.52 -21.08 8.42
CA PHE A 163 25.22 -20.99 9.08
C PHE A 163 24.73 -19.56 9.34
N LEU A 164 25.12 -18.63 8.45
CA LEU A 164 24.89 -17.20 8.63
C LEU A 164 23.41 -16.86 8.81
N MET A 165 22.53 -17.53 8.05
CA MET A 165 21.09 -17.30 8.10
C MET A 165 20.35 -18.23 9.06
N ASP A 166 20.97 -19.35 9.43
CA ASP A 166 20.32 -20.36 10.24
C ASP A 166 20.15 -19.88 11.70
N ILE A 167 21.21 -19.27 12.26
CA ILE A 167 21.22 -18.78 13.64
C ILE A 167 20.13 -17.74 13.90
N PRO A 168 20.03 -16.63 13.15
CA PRO A 168 18.96 -15.66 13.36
C PRO A 168 17.57 -16.25 13.11
N ASN A 169 17.41 -17.16 12.14
CA ASN A 169 16.14 -17.83 11.91
C ASN A 169 15.71 -18.72 13.09
N ILE A 170 16.65 -19.41 13.73
CA ILE A 170 16.35 -20.22 14.93
C ILE A 170 15.97 -19.29 16.10
N TYR A 171 16.67 -18.17 16.30
CA TYR A 171 16.27 -17.18 17.31
C TYR A 171 14.86 -16.62 17.04
N MET A 172 14.49 -16.39 15.76
CA MET A 172 13.14 -15.97 15.37
C MET A 172 12.10 -17.01 15.74
N GLN A 173 12.35 -18.30 15.44
CA GLN A 173 11.46 -19.39 15.79
C GLN A 173 11.33 -19.60 17.31
N ALA A 174 12.40 -19.33 18.05
CA ALA A 174 12.43 -19.36 19.51
C ALA A 174 11.70 -18.17 20.17
N GLY A 175 11.25 -17.16 19.37
CA GLY A 175 10.67 -15.92 19.90
C GLY A 175 11.69 -14.99 20.55
N ASN A 176 12.99 -15.26 20.41
CA ASN A 176 14.06 -14.40 20.93
C ASN A 176 14.44 -13.33 19.89
N TYR A 177 13.54 -12.38 19.69
CA TYR A 177 13.65 -11.38 18.63
C TYR A 177 14.87 -10.48 18.78
N ALA A 178 15.20 -10.04 20.01
CA ALA A 178 16.35 -9.18 20.24
C ALA A 178 17.66 -9.83 19.76
N LYS A 179 17.89 -11.11 20.08
CA LYS A 179 19.09 -11.83 19.60
C LYS A 179 19.04 -12.06 18.09
N ALA A 180 17.88 -12.39 17.53
CA ALA A 180 17.72 -12.57 16.10
C ALA A 180 18.08 -11.28 15.34
N ILE A 181 17.59 -10.14 15.81
CA ILE A 181 17.87 -8.83 15.23
C ILE A 181 19.37 -8.49 15.34
N SER A 182 19.96 -8.69 16.52
CA SER A 182 21.39 -8.44 16.73
C SER A 182 22.27 -9.23 15.75
N GLU A 183 21.96 -10.53 15.52
CA GLU A 183 22.63 -11.36 14.52
C GLU A 183 22.40 -10.80 13.10
N TRP A 184 21.15 -10.45 12.75
CA TRP A 184 20.85 -9.85 11.45
C TRP A 184 21.62 -8.56 11.22
N LEU A 185 21.71 -7.67 12.20
CA LEU A 185 22.45 -6.41 12.07
C LEU A 185 23.97 -6.64 11.91
N ALA A 186 24.52 -7.65 12.60
CA ALA A 186 25.91 -8.06 12.42
C ALA A 186 26.18 -8.62 11.01
N ILE A 187 25.22 -9.34 10.45
CA ILE A 187 25.28 -9.82 9.06
C ILE A 187 25.25 -8.64 8.08
N ILE A 188 24.31 -7.72 8.26
CA ILE A 188 24.13 -6.55 7.39
C ILE A 188 25.37 -5.64 7.44
N GLU A 189 26.01 -5.52 8.59
CA GLU A 189 27.26 -4.74 8.74
C GLU A 189 28.38 -5.29 7.87
N LYS A 190 28.49 -6.62 7.76
CA LYS A 190 29.49 -7.30 6.91
C LYS A 190 29.05 -7.36 5.44
N VAL A 191 27.75 -7.59 5.20
CA VAL A 191 27.15 -7.81 3.87
C VAL A 191 25.90 -6.94 3.73
N PRO A 192 26.03 -5.65 3.35
CA PRO A 192 24.89 -4.70 3.30
C PRO A 192 23.71 -5.13 2.44
N THR A 193 23.95 -5.95 1.41
CA THR A 193 22.90 -6.47 0.52
C THR A 193 21.88 -7.34 1.26
N GLN A 194 22.24 -7.93 2.41
CA GLN A 194 21.34 -8.74 3.23
C GLN A 194 20.25 -7.92 3.95
N ALA A 195 20.33 -6.60 3.94
CA ALA A 195 19.25 -5.74 4.41
C ALA A 195 17.92 -6.01 3.68
N LYS A 196 17.98 -6.38 2.38
CA LYS A 196 16.80 -6.78 1.60
C LYS A 196 16.17 -8.07 2.14
N THR A 197 16.98 -9.08 2.42
CA THR A 197 16.51 -10.36 2.99
C THR A 197 15.92 -10.15 4.38
N PHE A 198 16.54 -9.31 5.20
CA PHE A 198 16.02 -8.95 6.52
C PHE A 198 14.64 -8.28 6.43
N LYS A 199 14.46 -7.29 5.55
CA LYS A 199 13.14 -6.68 5.30
C LYS A 199 12.07 -7.71 4.92
N GLN A 200 12.38 -8.63 4.01
CA GLN A 200 11.48 -9.72 3.60
C GLN A 200 11.14 -10.65 4.76
N THR A 201 12.11 -10.93 5.63
CA THR A 201 11.89 -11.74 6.85
C THR A 201 10.94 -11.04 7.80
N LEU A 202 11.14 -9.74 8.08
CA LEU A 202 10.26 -8.95 8.94
C LEU A 202 8.82 -8.92 8.41
N ILE A 203 8.63 -8.68 7.10
CA ILE A 203 7.32 -8.68 6.45
C ILE A 203 6.64 -10.05 6.59
N ARG A 204 7.38 -11.15 6.39
CA ARG A 204 6.84 -12.51 6.49
C ARG A 204 6.37 -12.86 7.89
N TYR A 205 7.12 -12.46 8.92
CA TYR A 205 6.73 -12.70 10.32
C TYR A 205 5.58 -11.79 10.77
N ASN A 206 5.50 -10.58 10.22
CA ASN A 206 4.45 -9.57 10.47
C ASN A 206 4.09 -9.42 11.96
N ASN A 207 5.10 -9.33 12.82
CA ASN A 207 4.94 -9.25 14.26
C ASN A 207 5.27 -7.84 14.76
N PRO A 208 4.33 -7.11 15.41
CA PRO A 208 4.57 -5.75 15.90
C PRO A 208 5.76 -5.64 16.87
N LEU A 209 5.93 -6.59 17.78
CA LEU A 209 7.06 -6.58 18.73
C LEU A 209 8.40 -6.68 18.01
N LEU A 210 8.47 -7.52 16.97
CA LEU A 210 9.67 -7.66 16.16
C LEU A 210 10.01 -6.36 15.42
N PHE A 211 9.01 -5.61 14.95
CA PHE A 211 9.22 -4.29 14.35
C PHE A 211 9.75 -3.28 15.37
N GLU A 212 9.15 -3.22 16.56
CA GLU A 212 9.57 -2.30 17.64
C GLU A 212 11.00 -2.57 18.08
N ASP A 213 11.35 -3.83 18.36
CA ASP A 213 12.70 -4.26 18.72
C ASP A 213 13.70 -3.93 17.59
N SER A 214 13.31 -4.16 16.32
CA SER A 214 14.16 -3.83 15.17
C SER A 214 14.45 -2.34 15.08
N ILE A 215 13.45 -1.47 15.31
CA ILE A 215 13.64 -0.03 15.32
C ILE A 215 14.61 0.37 16.45
N ALA A 216 14.42 -0.18 17.65
CA ALA A 216 15.25 0.15 18.81
C ALA A 216 16.73 -0.26 18.61
N GLU A 217 16.96 -1.48 18.13
CA GLU A 217 18.32 -2.00 17.89
C GLU A 217 19.04 -1.25 16.77
N ILE A 218 18.33 -0.88 15.70
CA ILE A 218 18.91 -0.09 14.61
C ILE A 218 19.21 1.34 15.09
N GLU A 219 18.34 1.97 15.87
CA GLU A 219 18.60 3.28 16.47
C GLU A 219 19.84 3.24 17.38
N PHE A 220 19.95 2.20 18.21
CA PHE A 220 21.13 2.00 19.03
C PHE A 220 22.41 1.81 18.18
N LYS A 221 22.33 1.05 17.10
CA LYS A 221 23.45 0.87 16.16
C LYS A 221 23.84 2.19 15.52
N LEU A 222 22.89 2.94 14.99
CA LEU A 222 23.12 4.25 14.37
C LEU A 222 23.70 5.29 15.35
N SER A 223 23.33 5.21 16.64
CA SER A 223 23.87 6.11 17.67
C SER A 223 25.39 5.93 17.91
N LYS A 224 25.92 4.76 17.55
CA LYS A 224 27.37 4.43 17.70
C LYS A 224 28.18 4.67 16.44
N LEU A 225 27.51 4.85 15.29
CA LEU A 225 28.16 5.06 14.00
C LEU A 225 28.33 6.57 13.72
N SER A 226 29.46 6.94 13.13
CA SER A 226 29.60 8.26 12.51
C SER A 226 28.77 8.31 11.22
N VAL A 227 28.22 9.47 10.88
CA VAL A 227 27.49 9.71 9.61
C VAL A 227 28.38 9.42 8.39
N THR A 228 29.69 9.52 8.53
CA THR A 228 30.66 9.19 7.47
C THR A 228 30.99 7.70 7.38
N ASP A 229 30.48 6.86 8.30
CA ASP A 229 30.70 5.43 8.23
C ASP A 229 29.98 4.84 6.99
N LYS A 230 30.68 3.93 6.29
CA LYS A 230 30.17 3.28 5.07
C LYS A 230 28.84 2.56 5.28
N ASN A 231 28.57 2.09 6.49
CA ASN A 231 27.35 1.34 6.83
C ASN A 231 26.21 2.24 7.34
N TYR A 232 26.50 3.51 7.67
CA TYR A 232 25.49 4.43 8.23
C TYR A 232 24.26 4.53 7.32
N GLN A 233 24.47 4.76 6.03
CA GLN A 233 23.39 4.89 5.07
C GLN A 233 22.52 3.62 5.01
N THR A 234 23.12 2.43 5.05
CA THR A 234 22.39 1.15 5.00
C THR A 234 21.45 1.01 6.22
N PHE A 235 21.96 1.30 7.42
CA PHE A 235 21.15 1.24 8.63
C PHE A 235 20.11 2.36 8.69
N TYR A 236 20.44 3.57 8.22
CA TYR A 236 19.47 4.65 8.08
C TYR A 236 18.32 4.27 7.12
N ASP A 237 18.63 3.73 5.94
CA ASP A 237 17.63 3.33 4.96
C ASP A 237 16.73 2.19 5.49
N LEU A 238 17.28 1.32 6.33
CA LEU A 238 16.54 0.27 7.02
C LEU A 238 15.62 0.85 8.10
N GLN A 239 16.12 1.79 8.92
CA GLN A 239 15.32 2.49 9.92
C GLN A 239 14.19 3.30 9.29
N SER A 240 14.50 4.08 8.24
CA SER A 240 13.51 4.88 7.52
C SER A 240 12.38 4.02 6.98
N TRP A 241 12.72 2.88 6.36
CA TRP A 241 11.73 1.92 5.89
C TRP A 241 10.86 1.37 7.02
N LEU A 242 11.45 0.94 8.15
CA LEU A 242 10.72 0.44 9.31
C LEU A 242 9.75 1.47 9.88
N LEU A 243 10.20 2.72 10.00
CA LEU A 243 9.36 3.81 10.52
C LEU A 243 8.18 4.11 9.61
N LEU A 244 8.37 4.05 8.28
CA LEU A 244 7.29 4.23 7.29
C LEU A 244 6.31 3.06 7.30
N GLU A 245 6.80 1.81 7.31
CA GLU A 245 5.98 0.59 7.36
C GLU A 245 5.07 0.59 8.59
N ASN A 246 5.60 1.04 9.74
CA ASN A 246 4.84 1.16 10.99
C ASN A 246 4.09 2.50 11.14
N ARG A 247 4.00 3.30 10.09
CA ARG A 247 3.30 4.60 10.07
C ARG A 247 3.79 5.59 11.14
N LEU A 248 5.04 5.48 11.56
CA LEU A 248 5.68 6.36 12.54
C LEU A 248 6.25 7.62 11.87
N TYR A 249 5.41 8.31 11.10
CA TYR A 249 5.80 9.41 10.20
C TYR A 249 6.53 10.56 10.89
N LYS A 250 6.13 10.92 12.13
CA LYS A 250 6.80 11.98 12.89
C LYS A 250 8.23 11.59 13.26
N ARG A 251 8.46 10.32 13.64
CA ARG A 251 9.81 9.81 13.93
C ARG A 251 10.64 9.74 12.64
N ALA A 252 10.06 9.25 11.54
CA ALA A 252 10.72 9.23 10.23
C ALA A 252 11.18 10.63 9.81
N PHE A 253 10.31 11.64 9.95
CA PHE A 253 10.66 13.05 9.68
C PHE A 253 11.80 13.54 10.58
N ALA A 254 11.74 13.32 11.89
CA ALA A 254 12.78 13.77 12.82
C ALA A 254 14.15 13.11 12.51
N THR A 255 14.13 11.81 12.19
CA THR A 255 15.34 11.05 11.84
C THR A 255 15.94 11.55 10.52
N ALA A 256 15.11 11.76 9.49
CA ALA A 256 15.57 12.25 8.20
C ALA A 256 16.11 13.69 8.29
N LEU A 257 15.44 14.56 9.04
CA LEU A 257 15.91 15.94 9.28
C LEU A 257 17.24 15.96 10.03
N LYS A 258 17.40 15.10 11.02
CA LYS A 258 18.67 14.97 11.75
C LYS A 258 19.79 14.51 10.81
N TYR A 259 19.52 13.52 9.98
CA TYR A 259 20.51 13.00 9.02
C TYR A 259 20.88 14.05 7.98
N GLU A 260 19.92 14.75 7.38
CA GLU A 260 20.16 15.81 6.40
C GLU A 260 21.03 16.94 6.97
N LYS A 261 20.79 17.33 8.25
CA LYS A 261 21.59 18.37 8.95
C LYS A 261 22.98 17.93 9.39
N SER A 262 23.21 16.62 9.48
CA SER A 262 24.50 16.08 9.99
C SER A 262 25.54 15.86 8.90
N THR A 263 25.16 15.96 7.62
CA THR A 263 26.06 15.83 6.48
C THR A 263 26.50 17.21 5.98
N VAL A 264 27.76 17.33 5.56
CA VAL A 264 28.27 18.58 4.94
C VAL A 264 27.62 18.78 3.57
N GLU A 265 27.52 17.71 2.79
CA GLU A 265 26.81 17.71 1.51
C GLU A 265 25.40 17.17 1.71
N LEU A 266 24.45 17.73 0.96
CA LEU A 266 23.05 17.30 1.01
C LEU A 266 22.92 15.86 0.52
N ASN A 267 22.28 15.01 1.33
CA ASN A 267 22.03 13.62 0.97
C ASN A 267 20.62 13.41 0.39
N TYR A 268 19.77 14.44 0.42
CA TYR A 268 18.40 14.47 -0.11
C TYR A 268 17.45 13.43 0.51
N LYS A 269 17.82 12.78 1.61
CA LYS A 269 16.97 11.76 2.26
C LYS A 269 15.68 12.37 2.83
N LEU A 270 15.76 13.61 3.32
CA LEU A 270 14.58 14.34 3.79
C LEU A 270 13.64 14.70 2.62
N MET A 271 14.17 15.03 1.44
CA MET A 271 13.36 15.30 0.24
C MET A 271 12.66 14.03 -0.27
N LEU A 272 13.36 12.89 -0.29
CA LEU A 272 12.76 11.60 -0.65
C LEU A 272 11.66 11.20 0.33
N LEU A 273 11.93 11.36 1.65
CA LEU A 273 10.90 11.12 2.66
C LEU A 273 9.68 12.04 2.48
N ALA A 274 9.90 13.31 2.14
CA ALA A 274 8.80 14.26 1.93
C ALA A 274 7.85 13.80 0.81
N ARG A 275 8.37 13.25 -0.29
CA ARG A 275 7.57 12.64 -1.35
C ARG A 275 6.77 11.45 -0.86
N GLU A 276 7.38 10.54 -0.10
CA GLU A 276 6.69 9.41 0.54
C GLU A 276 5.60 9.87 1.51
N LEU A 277 5.81 10.96 2.24
CA LEU A 277 4.81 11.55 3.12
C LEU A 277 3.61 12.10 2.32
N VAL A 278 3.83 12.70 1.14
CA VAL A 278 2.75 13.14 0.24
C VAL A 278 1.91 11.94 -0.21
N GLU A 279 2.55 10.85 -0.66
CA GLU A 279 1.86 9.63 -1.09
C GLU A 279 1.06 8.97 0.05
N ASN A 280 1.52 9.14 1.30
CA ASN A 280 0.81 8.67 2.50
C ASN A 280 -0.17 9.70 3.09
N ASN A 281 -0.50 10.77 2.37
CA ASN A 281 -1.41 11.84 2.79
C ASN A 281 -0.98 12.56 4.09
N LYS A 282 0.34 12.63 4.36
CA LYS A 282 0.92 13.35 5.50
C LYS A 282 1.47 14.71 5.07
N PHE A 283 0.61 15.48 4.41
CA PHE A 283 0.95 16.71 3.69
C PHE A 283 1.64 17.77 4.57
N GLU A 284 1.19 17.97 5.81
CA GLU A 284 1.80 18.96 6.71
C GLU A 284 3.27 18.63 7.00
N LEU A 285 3.57 17.35 7.26
CA LEU A 285 4.96 16.92 7.50
C LEU A 285 5.79 16.98 6.23
N ALA A 286 5.18 16.64 5.07
CA ALA A 286 5.84 16.74 3.78
C ALA A 286 6.25 18.19 3.46
N ILE A 287 5.33 19.13 3.63
CA ILE A 287 5.60 20.56 3.42
C ILE A 287 6.71 21.05 4.37
N LYS A 288 6.67 20.66 5.64
CA LYS A 288 7.76 20.98 6.59
C LYS A 288 9.10 20.41 6.15
N ALA A 289 9.10 19.20 5.56
CA ALA A 289 10.33 18.58 5.07
C ALA A 289 10.87 19.29 3.81
N PHE A 290 10.01 19.64 2.86
CA PHE A 290 10.40 20.42 1.69
C PHE A 290 10.87 21.84 2.07
N SER A 291 10.24 22.48 3.07
CA SER A 291 10.58 23.83 3.51
C SER A 291 12.02 23.93 4.03
N PHE A 292 12.62 22.84 4.52
CA PHE A 292 14.04 22.82 4.86
C PHE A 292 14.92 23.26 3.68
N TYR A 293 14.57 22.87 2.47
CA TYR A 293 15.33 23.17 1.26
C TYR A 293 15.06 24.57 0.69
N THR A 294 13.96 25.22 1.08
CA THR A 294 13.67 26.60 0.66
C THR A 294 14.55 27.63 1.36
N ASP A 295 15.15 27.28 2.49
CA ASP A 295 16.01 28.15 3.26
C ASP A 295 17.50 28.07 2.83
N LEU A 296 17.84 27.14 1.94
CA LEU A 296 19.21 26.95 1.45
C LEU A 296 19.57 27.99 0.39
N ASP A 297 20.87 28.31 0.25
CA ASP A 297 21.32 29.27 -0.77
C ASP A 297 21.29 28.74 -2.21
N ASN A 298 21.21 27.42 -2.39
CA ASN A 298 21.18 26.80 -3.71
C ASN A 298 19.83 27.01 -4.42
N VAL A 299 19.81 27.87 -5.42
CA VAL A 299 18.60 28.26 -6.15
C VAL A 299 17.92 27.09 -6.86
N GLN A 300 18.68 26.14 -7.42
CA GLN A 300 18.10 24.98 -8.11
C GLN A 300 17.34 24.08 -7.14
N ILE A 301 17.91 23.81 -5.97
CA ILE A 301 17.25 22.98 -4.93
C ILE A 301 16.05 23.72 -4.36
N LYS A 302 16.18 25.02 -4.13
CA LYS A 302 15.11 25.90 -3.64
C LYS A 302 13.92 25.89 -4.57
N THR A 303 14.13 26.00 -5.88
CA THR A 303 13.04 25.97 -6.86
C THR A 303 12.36 24.61 -6.94
N ILE A 304 13.09 23.50 -6.85
CA ILE A 304 12.52 22.16 -6.75
C ILE A 304 11.65 22.05 -5.50
N ALA A 305 12.12 22.52 -4.35
CA ALA A 305 11.37 22.47 -3.11
C ALA A 305 10.07 23.27 -3.15
N TYR A 306 10.09 24.49 -3.72
CA TYR A 306 8.88 25.28 -3.92
C TYR A 306 7.87 24.58 -4.85
N ASP A 307 8.35 23.95 -5.93
CA ASP A 307 7.48 23.21 -6.85
C ASP A 307 6.79 22.04 -6.14
N GLU A 308 7.53 21.23 -5.36
CA GLU A 308 6.99 20.14 -4.56
C GLU A 308 5.99 20.64 -3.48
N ILE A 309 6.26 21.80 -2.85
CA ILE A 309 5.33 22.41 -1.89
C ILE A 309 4.04 22.84 -2.58
N ALA A 310 4.12 23.45 -3.77
CA ALA A 310 2.94 23.84 -4.52
C ALA A 310 2.08 22.63 -4.88
N ASP A 311 2.69 21.53 -5.34
CA ASP A 311 1.98 20.28 -5.63
C ASP A 311 1.40 19.64 -4.36
N ALA A 312 2.14 19.62 -3.26
CA ALA A 312 1.65 19.09 -1.99
C ALA A 312 0.41 19.82 -1.46
N TYR A 313 0.34 21.15 -1.61
CA TYR A 313 -0.87 21.91 -1.26
C TYR A 313 -2.07 21.55 -2.14
N VAL A 314 -1.86 21.37 -3.46
CA VAL A 314 -2.93 20.96 -4.38
C VAL A 314 -3.44 19.57 -4.03
N ARG A 315 -2.55 18.60 -3.81
CA ARG A 315 -2.91 17.25 -3.42
C ARG A 315 -3.62 17.20 -2.07
N TRP A 316 -3.18 18.04 -1.11
CA TRP A 316 -3.83 18.15 0.19
C TRP A 316 -5.24 18.70 0.06
N ALA A 317 -5.40 19.80 -0.67
CA ALA A 317 -6.70 20.39 -0.93
C ALA A 317 -7.65 19.40 -1.63
N LYS A 318 -7.14 18.70 -2.66
CA LYS A 318 -7.88 17.66 -3.36
C LYS A 318 -8.28 16.51 -2.44
N TYR A 319 -7.37 15.98 -1.63
CA TYR A 319 -7.66 14.93 -0.66
C TYR A 319 -8.77 15.32 0.31
N LEU A 320 -8.69 16.53 0.88
CA LEU A 320 -9.72 17.02 1.79
C LEU A 320 -11.07 17.20 1.09
N LYS A 321 -11.07 17.65 -0.16
CA LYS A 321 -12.28 17.82 -0.98
C LYS A 321 -12.91 16.47 -1.35
N ASP A 322 -12.12 15.56 -1.91
CA ASP A 322 -12.60 14.27 -2.45
C ASP A 322 -13.21 13.39 -1.33
N TYR A 323 -12.74 13.57 -0.10
CA TYR A 323 -13.21 12.82 1.07
C TYR A 323 -14.03 13.64 2.07
N ASN A 324 -14.40 14.87 1.73
CA ASN A 324 -15.21 15.75 2.59
C ASN A 324 -14.69 15.88 4.03
N LEU A 325 -13.34 16.01 4.17
CA LEU A 325 -12.66 16.05 5.48
C LEU A 325 -12.45 17.46 6.03
N ALA A 326 -12.72 18.51 5.24
CA ALA A 326 -12.57 19.88 5.64
C ALA A 326 -13.63 20.78 5.01
N LYS A 327 -13.84 21.95 5.60
CA LYS A 327 -14.74 22.96 5.08
C LYS A 327 -14.20 23.58 3.77
N HIS A 328 -15.12 24.03 2.93
CA HIS A 328 -14.79 24.65 1.66
C HIS A 328 -13.75 25.78 1.79
N ASN A 329 -13.89 26.66 2.79
CA ASN A 329 -12.94 27.75 3.02
C ASN A 329 -11.52 27.26 3.38
N GLN A 330 -11.39 26.18 4.10
CA GLN A 330 -10.08 25.58 4.45
C GLN A 330 -9.41 24.99 3.22
N ILE A 331 -10.18 24.31 2.36
CA ILE A 331 -9.72 23.79 1.08
C ILE A 331 -9.26 24.94 0.18
N GLN A 332 -10.03 26.04 0.15
CA GLN A 332 -9.72 27.23 -0.64
C GLN A 332 -8.41 27.90 -0.21
N ILE A 333 -8.14 27.96 1.11
CA ILE A 333 -6.87 28.46 1.65
C ILE A 333 -5.68 27.65 1.11
N LEU A 334 -5.80 26.32 1.00
CA LEU A 334 -4.71 25.47 0.50
C LEU A 334 -4.44 25.72 -0.99
N TYR A 335 -5.47 25.85 -1.82
CA TYR A 335 -5.30 26.22 -3.22
C TYR A 335 -4.64 27.61 -3.38
N ASN A 336 -5.06 28.59 -2.59
CA ASN A 336 -4.47 29.92 -2.57
C ASN A 336 -2.99 29.89 -2.14
N LYS A 337 -2.64 29.04 -1.16
CA LYS A 337 -1.23 28.82 -0.77
C LYS A 337 -0.41 28.24 -1.91
N SER A 338 -0.96 27.27 -2.65
CA SER A 338 -0.29 26.75 -3.84
C SER A 338 -0.04 27.85 -4.89
N VAL A 339 -1.04 28.67 -5.18
CA VAL A 339 -0.89 29.79 -6.12
C VAL A 339 0.18 30.78 -5.64
N ALA A 340 0.22 31.11 -4.35
CA ALA A 340 1.25 32.00 -3.79
C ALA A 340 2.68 31.42 -3.92
N ILE A 341 2.83 30.11 -3.76
CA ILE A 341 4.12 29.43 -3.99
C ILE A 341 4.50 29.46 -5.48
N LEU A 342 3.54 29.27 -6.40
CA LEU A 342 3.79 29.42 -7.83
C LEU A 342 4.21 30.86 -8.17
N ASP A 343 3.65 31.88 -7.51
CA ASP A 343 4.08 33.28 -7.66
C ASP A 343 5.52 33.51 -7.15
N THR A 344 5.91 32.80 -6.08
CA THR A 344 7.29 32.80 -5.62
C THR A 344 8.25 32.17 -6.66
N LEU A 345 7.85 31.05 -7.27
CA LEU A 345 8.63 30.38 -8.33
C LEU A 345 8.83 31.27 -9.56
N ILE A 346 7.87 32.09 -9.91
CA ILE A 346 7.98 33.05 -11.03
C ILE A 346 9.14 34.04 -10.81
N GLN A 347 9.49 34.37 -9.57
CA GLN A 347 10.62 35.26 -9.27
C GLN A 347 11.98 34.63 -9.63
N PHE A 348 12.03 33.29 -9.77
CA PHE A 348 13.23 32.55 -10.18
C PHE A 348 13.24 32.19 -11.66
N HIS A 349 12.52 32.94 -12.52
CA HIS A 349 12.32 32.65 -13.95
C HIS A 349 13.61 32.45 -14.75
N ASP A 350 14.71 33.11 -14.36
CA ASP A 350 16.02 32.98 -15.04
C ASP A 350 16.67 31.61 -14.83
N THR A 351 16.34 30.94 -13.74
CA THR A 351 16.94 29.64 -13.35
C THR A 351 15.99 28.46 -13.47
N TYR A 352 14.68 28.71 -13.48
CA TYR A 352 13.66 27.67 -13.61
C TYR A 352 13.24 27.48 -15.07
N GLN A 353 13.65 26.36 -15.66
CA GLN A 353 13.50 26.11 -17.10
C GLN A 353 12.05 25.94 -17.60
N SER A 354 11.09 25.67 -16.70
CA SER A 354 9.69 25.36 -17.04
C SER A 354 8.72 26.45 -16.56
N ILE A 355 9.07 27.69 -16.80
CA ILE A 355 8.23 28.84 -16.39
C ILE A 355 6.84 28.83 -17.06
N ASP A 356 6.74 28.33 -18.27
CA ASP A 356 5.49 28.11 -19.00
C ASP A 356 4.59 27.12 -18.23
N ASN A 357 5.14 26.04 -17.69
CA ASN A 357 4.39 25.08 -16.89
C ASN A 357 3.83 25.71 -15.59
N ILE A 358 4.55 26.65 -14.96
CA ILE A 358 4.04 27.38 -13.79
C ILE A 358 2.79 28.18 -14.18
N TYR A 359 2.83 28.91 -15.28
CA TYR A 359 1.68 29.68 -15.77
C TYR A 359 0.52 28.77 -16.19
N PHE A 360 0.81 27.60 -16.78
CA PHE A 360 -0.19 26.59 -17.10
C PHE A 360 -0.92 26.11 -15.85
N ARG A 361 -0.18 25.64 -14.84
CA ARG A 361 -0.73 25.20 -13.54
C ARG A 361 -1.51 26.31 -12.83
N LYS A 362 -0.98 27.55 -12.87
CA LYS A 362 -1.66 28.70 -12.27
C LYS A 362 -2.97 29.01 -12.97
N ALA A 363 -3.03 28.90 -14.30
CA ALA A 363 -4.26 29.06 -15.07
C ALA A 363 -5.31 27.99 -14.69
N GLU A 364 -4.90 26.71 -14.63
CA GLU A 364 -5.78 25.62 -14.20
C GLU A 364 -6.32 25.85 -12.79
N LEU A 365 -5.45 26.15 -11.81
CA LEU A 365 -5.86 26.38 -10.43
C LEU A 365 -6.83 27.56 -10.30
N SER A 366 -6.58 28.64 -11.08
CA SER A 366 -7.44 29.82 -11.07
C SER A 366 -8.82 29.55 -11.67
N LEU A 367 -8.93 28.65 -12.65
CA LEU A 367 -10.20 28.24 -13.27
C LEU A 367 -10.96 27.21 -12.42
N ASP A 368 -10.26 26.20 -11.86
CA ASP A 368 -10.91 25.04 -11.29
C ASP A 368 -11.19 25.16 -9.79
N HIS A 369 -10.40 25.97 -9.10
CA HIS A 369 -10.38 25.96 -7.66
C HIS A 369 -10.44 27.36 -7.01
N VAL A 370 -9.76 28.34 -7.57
CA VAL A 370 -9.76 29.71 -7.03
C VAL A 370 -10.91 30.54 -7.59
N PHE A 371 -11.45 30.15 -8.74
CA PHE A 371 -12.55 30.84 -9.45
C PHE A 371 -12.25 32.32 -9.72
N ASN A 372 -11.00 32.63 -10.05
CA ASN A 372 -10.55 33.97 -10.39
C ASN A 372 -10.23 34.06 -11.88
N PHE A 373 -11.25 34.44 -12.68
CA PHE A 373 -11.12 34.53 -14.15
C PHE A 373 -10.08 35.55 -14.63
N GLN A 374 -9.92 36.66 -13.94
CA GLN A 374 -8.91 37.65 -14.31
C GLN A 374 -7.49 37.10 -14.11
N GLN A 375 -7.27 36.38 -13.02
CA GLN A 375 -6.00 35.71 -12.76
C GLN A 375 -5.73 34.63 -13.79
N ALA A 376 -6.75 33.84 -14.14
CA ALA A 376 -6.65 32.81 -15.16
C ALA A 376 -6.31 33.39 -16.54
N GLU A 377 -7.00 34.47 -16.98
CA GLU A 377 -6.69 35.14 -18.26
C GLU A 377 -5.26 35.67 -18.31
N ARG A 378 -4.80 36.30 -17.23
CA ARG A 378 -3.40 36.77 -17.13
C ARG A 378 -2.42 35.61 -17.21
N ALA A 379 -2.69 34.50 -16.49
CA ALA A 379 -1.83 33.35 -16.54
C ALA A 379 -1.79 32.70 -17.92
N VAL A 380 -2.91 32.59 -18.63
CA VAL A 380 -2.96 32.07 -20.00
C VAL A 380 -2.21 32.98 -20.97
N HIS A 381 -2.34 34.30 -20.83
CA HIS A 381 -1.59 35.25 -21.66
C HIS A 381 -0.08 35.10 -21.46
N LEU A 382 0.36 34.99 -20.20
CA LEU A 382 1.77 34.78 -19.85
C LEU A 382 2.27 33.41 -20.31
N PHE A 383 1.47 32.35 -20.14
CA PHE A 383 1.77 31.02 -20.68
C PHE A 383 2.12 31.11 -22.18
N LYS A 384 1.27 31.79 -22.98
CA LYS A 384 1.48 31.96 -24.41
C LYS A 384 2.73 32.77 -24.77
N SER A 385 3.12 33.72 -23.92
CA SER A 385 4.31 34.54 -24.16
C SER A 385 5.62 33.79 -23.88
N PHE A 386 5.60 32.82 -22.94
CA PHE A 386 6.76 32.01 -22.59
C PHE A 386 6.78 30.65 -23.31
N SER A 387 5.65 30.19 -23.85
CA SER A 387 5.59 28.91 -24.57
C SER A 387 6.35 29.01 -25.91
N LYS A 388 7.17 27.99 -26.19
CA LYS A 388 7.91 27.87 -27.45
C LYS A 388 7.00 27.65 -28.66
N GLU A 389 5.84 27.06 -28.45
CA GLU A 389 4.83 26.76 -29.46
C GLU A 389 3.53 27.52 -29.17
N GLN A 390 3.27 28.57 -29.90
CA GLN A 390 2.07 29.41 -29.72
C GLN A 390 0.75 28.67 -29.99
N LEU A 391 0.74 27.64 -30.83
CA LEU A 391 -0.42 26.83 -31.20
C LEU A 391 -0.29 25.37 -30.72
N SER A 392 0.19 25.18 -29.50
CA SER A 392 0.30 23.87 -28.89
C SER A 392 -1.05 23.31 -28.42
N ALA A 393 -1.09 22.01 -28.14
CA ALA A 393 -2.24 21.36 -27.50
C ALA A 393 -2.63 22.05 -26.18
N GLN A 394 -1.63 22.47 -25.40
CA GLN A 394 -1.83 23.18 -24.13
C GLN A 394 -2.47 24.57 -24.33
N THR A 395 -2.04 25.31 -25.34
CA THR A 395 -2.63 26.59 -25.67
C THR A 395 -4.11 26.47 -25.99
N HIS A 396 -4.46 25.57 -26.92
CA HIS A 396 -5.85 25.30 -27.28
C HIS A 396 -6.68 24.78 -26.10
N TYR A 397 -6.08 23.98 -25.22
CA TYR A 397 -6.74 23.52 -24.00
C TYR A 397 -7.11 24.69 -23.08
N LEU A 398 -6.15 25.58 -22.77
CA LEU A 398 -6.40 26.71 -21.89
C LEU A 398 -7.39 27.72 -22.52
N ASP A 399 -7.31 27.96 -23.83
CA ASP A 399 -8.29 28.81 -24.53
C ASP A 399 -9.70 28.22 -24.47
N GLY A 400 -9.82 26.91 -24.72
CA GLY A 400 -11.09 26.20 -24.59
C GLY A 400 -11.66 26.27 -23.18
N ARG A 401 -10.81 26.15 -22.15
CA ARG A 401 -11.21 26.27 -20.75
C ARG A 401 -11.70 27.68 -20.38
N LEU A 402 -11.01 28.74 -20.86
CA LEU A 402 -11.45 30.12 -20.68
C LEU A 402 -12.79 30.42 -21.39
N LEU A 403 -12.97 29.88 -22.60
CA LEU A 403 -14.22 30.02 -23.35
C LEU A 403 -15.39 29.29 -22.69
N LEU A 404 -15.13 28.08 -22.13
CA LEU A 404 -16.10 27.33 -21.33
C LEU A 404 -16.55 28.13 -20.11
N ALA A 405 -15.60 28.69 -19.36
CA ALA A 405 -15.87 29.54 -18.21
C ALA A 405 -16.65 30.83 -18.54
N LYS A 406 -16.60 31.25 -19.79
CA LYS A 406 -17.39 32.40 -20.32
C LYS A 406 -18.71 31.98 -20.97
N ASN A 407 -19.13 30.72 -20.82
CA ASN A 407 -20.33 30.13 -21.43
C ASN A 407 -20.37 30.22 -22.99
N LYS A 408 -19.18 30.33 -23.63
CA LYS A 408 -19.03 30.31 -25.07
C LYS A 408 -18.84 28.90 -25.60
N PHE A 409 -19.83 28.01 -25.40
CA PHE A 409 -19.74 26.57 -25.62
C PHE A 409 -19.28 26.19 -27.04
N THR A 410 -19.84 26.81 -28.07
CA THR A 410 -19.45 26.51 -29.48
C THR A 410 -17.96 26.79 -29.73
N GLN A 411 -17.45 27.92 -29.24
CA GLN A 411 -16.05 28.28 -29.40
C GLN A 411 -15.15 27.39 -28.51
N ALA A 412 -15.57 27.09 -27.28
CA ALA A 412 -14.87 26.19 -26.38
C ALA A 412 -14.70 24.81 -27.01
N ARG A 413 -15.77 24.25 -27.60
CA ARG A 413 -15.74 22.97 -28.33
C ARG A 413 -14.71 22.95 -29.45
N ILE A 414 -14.62 24.03 -30.23
CA ILE A 414 -13.64 24.15 -31.34
C ILE A 414 -12.22 24.06 -30.78
N GLU A 415 -11.90 24.87 -29.76
CA GLU A 415 -10.56 24.91 -29.19
C GLU A 415 -10.19 23.60 -28.47
N LEU A 416 -11.10 23.04 -27.70
CA LEU A 416 -10.87 21.74 -27.06
C LEU A 416 -10.73 20.59 -28.06
N THR A 417 -11.45 20.61 -29.19
CA THR A 417 -11.29 19.63 -30.25
C THR A 417 -9.91 19.72 -30.90
N ARG A 418 -9.42 20.95 -31.15
CA ARG A 418 -8.05 21.19 -31.65
C ARG A 418 -7.01 20.66 -30.68
N SER A 419 -7.16 20.96 -29.37
CA SER A 419 -6.30 20.47 -28.33
C SER A 419 -6.29 18.93 -28.28
N ASN A 420 -7.46 18.27 -28.27
CA ASN A 420 -7.56 16.80 -28.24
C ASN A 420 -6.85 16.13 -29.43
N ARG A 421 -6.98 16.72 -30.63
CA ARG A 421 -6.29 16.22 -31.82
C ARG A 421 -4.78 16.35 -31.72
N LEU A 422 -4.28 17.47 -31.21
CA LEU A 422 -2.84 17.73 -31.06
C LEU A 422 -2.23 16.94 -29.89
N ALA A 423 -2.96 16.79 -28.80
CA ALA A 423 -2.49 16.06 -27.61
C ALA A 423 -2.39 14.53 -27.85
N GLY A 424 -3.18 13.98 -28.79
CA GLY A 424 -3.16 12.56 -29.14
C GLY A 424 -3.53 11.64 -27.96
N THR A 425 -2.53 11.25 -27.15
CA THR A 425 -2.68 10.38 -25.97
C THR A 425 -1.99 11.01 -24.75
N GLY A 426 -2.29 10.50 -23.56
CA GLY A 426 -1.70 10.97 -22.30
C GLY A 426 -2.63 11.89 -21.51
N GLN A 427 -2.10 12.45 -20.42
CA GLN A 427 -2.89 13.20 -19.43
C GLN A 427 -3.61 14.42 -20.02
N LEU A 428 -2.94 15.21 -20.89
CA LEU A 428 -3.56 16.38 -21.50
C LEU A 428 -4.73 15.98 -22.41
N ALA A 429 -4.59 14.89 -23.17
CA ALA A 429 -5.67 14.37 -24.01
C ALA A 429 -6.87 13.92 -23.17
N GLU A 430 -6.65 13.30 -22.03
CA GLU A 430 -7.70 12.89 -21.09
C GLU A 430 -8.41 14.09 -20.47
N LYS A 431 -7.63 15.08 -19.97
CA LYS A 431 -8.16 16.37 -19.52
C LYS A 431 -9.05 17.02 -20.58
N THR A 432 -8.53 17.13 -21.78
CA THR A 432 -9.23 17.80 -22.90
C THR A 432 -10.54 17.10 -23.25
N ARG A 433 -10.55 15.76 -23.29
CA ARG A 433 -11.78 14.97 -23.54
C ARG A 433 -12.82 15.14 -22.44
N TYR A 434 -12.39 15.21 -21.19
CA TYR A 434 -13.29 15.46 -20.08
C TYR A 434 -13.98 16.83 -20.21
N PHE A 435 -13.18 17.90 -20.44
CA PHE A 435 -13.74 19.24 -20.58
C PHE A 435 -14.53 19.43 -21.87
N LEU A 436 -14.22 18.69 -22.92
CA LEU A 436 -15.04 18.64 -24.13
C LEU A 436 -16.41 18.00 -23.81
N ALA A 437 -16.43 16.86 -23.11
CA ALA A 437 -17.67 16.23 -22.68
C ALA A 437 -18.49 17.14 -21.73
N LEU A 438 -17.82 17.86 -20.84
CA LEU A 438 -18.46 18.82 -19.93
C LEU A 438 -19.05 20.02 -20.71
N THR A 439 -18.35 20.50 -21.75
CA THR A 439 -18.83 21.55 -22.64
C THR A 439 -20.10 21.11 -23.37
N ASP A 440 -20.11 19.86 -23.88
CA ASP A 440 -21.26 19.26 -24.55
C ASP A 440 -22.45 19.07 -23.59
N PHE A 441 -22.17 18.66 -22.34
CA PHE A 441 -23.19 18.54 -21.31
C PHE A 441 -23.85 19.89 -20.97
N TYR A 442 -23.06 20.94 -20.75
CA TYR A 442 -23.60 22.27 -20.44
C TYR A 442 -24.31 22.94 -21.63
N SER A 443 -23.94 22.59 -22.85
CA SER A 443 -24.66 23.08 -24.06
C SER A 443 -25.95 22.31 -24.36
N GLY A 444 -26.21 21.19 -23.66
CA GLY A 444 -27.35 20.32 -23.89
C GLY A 444 -27.13 19.24 -24.97
N ASP A 445 -25.90 19.09 -25.46
CA ASP A 445 -25.56 18.08 -26.49
C ASP A 445 -25.22 16.74 -25.85
N PHE A 446 -26.19 16.12 -25.17
CA PHE A 446 -26.01 14.96 -24.28
C PHE A 446 -25.50 13.70 -24.99
N GLU A 447 -25.84 13.53 -26.27
CA GLU A 447 -25.37 12.40 -27.07
C GLU A 447 -23.84 12.46 -27.27
N PHE A 448 -23.31 13.63 -27.67
CA PHE A 448 -21.86 13.82 -27.84
C PHE A 448 -21.13 13.68 -26.51
N ALA A 449 -21.65 14.25 -25.42
CA ALA A 449 -21.09 14.09 -24.08
C ALA A 449 -20.98 12.60 -23.70
N THR A 450 -22.03 11.81 -23.93
CA THR A 450 -22.07 10.37 -23.62
C THR A 450 -20.99 9.59 -24.37
N ILE A 451 -20.81 9.84 -25.67
CA ILE A 451 -19.81 9.16 -26.52
C ILE A 451 -18.39 9.41 -25.97
N GLN A 452 -18.08 10.62 -25.59
CA GLN A 452 -16.75 10.99 -25.09
C GLN A 452 -16.47 10.39 -23.71
N LEU A 453 -17.44 10.40 -22.80
CA LEU A 453 -17.31 9.86 -21.44
C LEU A 453 -17.19 8.35 -21.43
N LYS A 454 -17.80 7.64 -22.41
CA LYS A 454 -17.70 6.18 -22.52
C LYS A 454 -16.26 5.68 -22.62
N THR A 455 -15.39 6.47 -23.26
CA THR A 455 -13.96 6.13 -23.41
C THR A 455 -13.17 6.42 -22.13
N LEU A 456 -13.44 7.55 -21.48
CA LEU A 456 -12.73 7.98 -20.26
C LEU A 456 -13.09 7.11 -19.04
N SER A 457 -14.37 6.78 -18.84
CA SER A 457 -14.84 6.01 -17.67
C SER A 457 -14.37 4.54 -17.64
N ARG A 458 -13.83 4.02 -18.75
CA ARG A 458 -13.28 2.65 -18.82
C ARG A 458 -11.81 2.55 -18.41
N ARG A 459 -11.12 3.66 -18.23
CA ARG A 459 -9.69 3.70 -17.90
C ARG A 459 -9.52 4.01 -16.41
N ASN A 460 -9.43 2.99 -15.57
CA ASN A 460 -9.27 3.13 -14.11
C ASN A 460 -8.01 3.92 -13.69
N THR A 461 -7.05 4.10 -14.59
CA THR A 461 -5.82 4.87 -14.35
C THR A 461 -5.93 6.34 -14.73
N SER A 462 -7.05 6.78 -15.33
CA SER A 462 -7.26 8.17 -15.69
C SER A 462 -7.51 9.04 -14.46
N LEU A 463 -6.90 10.21 -14.41
CA LEU A 463 -7.15 11.22 -13.37
C LEU A 463 -8.62 11.69 -13.35
N TYR A 464 -9.31 11.60 -14.48
CA TYR A 464 -10.71 12.01 -14.65
C TYR A 464 -11.69 10.83 -14.70
N ALA A 465 -11.27 9.61 -14.34
CA ALA A 465 -12.14 8.43 -14.41
C ALA A 465 -13.40 8.59 -13.55
N ASN A 466 -13.24 9.05 -12.31
CA ASN A 466 -14.35 9.25 -11.38
C ASN A 466 -15.27 10.41 -11.80
N ASP A 467 -14.70 11.54 -12.23
CA ASP A 467 -15.48 12.68 -12.70
C ASP A 467 -16.24 12.33 -13.99
N ALA A 468 -15.60 11.60 -14.90
CA ALA A 468 -16.24 11.10 -16.11
C ALA A 468 -17.35 10.06 -15.81
N LEU A 469 -17.14 9.20 -14.82
CA LEU A 469 -18.16 8.26 -14.37
C LEU A 469 -19.36 9.00 -13.77
N LYS A 470 -19.13 9.96 -12.88
CA LYS A 470 -20.18 10.78 -12.26
C LYS A 470 -21.01 11.51 -13.32
N LEU A 471 -20.36 12.22 -14.24
CA LEU A 471 -21.04 12.94 -15.31
C LEU A 471 -21.82 11.98 -16.23
N ARG A 472 -21.27 10.80 -16.48
CA ARG A 472 -21.94 9.75 -17.26
C ARG A 472 -23.18 9.19 -16.55
N LEU A 473 -23.13 9.01 -15.22
CA LEU A 473 -24.30 8.59 -14.42
C LEU A 473 -25.40 9.64 -14.50
N TRP A 474 -25.08 10.93 -14.33
CA TRP A 474 -26.08 12.00 -14.49
C TRP A 474 -26.76 11.99 -15.86
N LEU A 475 -25.97 11.77 -16.94
CA LEU A 475 -26.52 11.63 -18.29
C LEU A 475 -27.45 10.42 -18.41
N GLN A 476 -27.04 9.26 -17.89
CA GLN A 476 -27.83 8.04 -17.98
C GLN A 476 -29.13 8.13 -17.16
N GLU A 477 -29.06 8.65 -15.97
CA GLU A 477 -30.20 8.81 -15.07
C GLU A 477 -31.17 9.87 -15.57
N GLY A 478 -30.63 11.03 -16.00
CA GLY A 478 -31.46 12.10 -16.52
C GLY A 478 -32.21 11.73 -17.81
N VAL A 479 -31.54 11.00 -18.73
CA VAL A 479 -32.21 10.52 -19.98
C VAL A 479 -33.19 9.38 -19.69
N ALA A 480 -32.92 8.53 -18.72
CA ALA A 480 -33.83 7.43 -18.35
C ALA A 480 -35.14 7.95 -17.75
N MET A 481 -35.08 9.05 -17.00
CA MET A 481 -36.25 9.64 -16.38
C MET A 481 -37.05 10.55 -17.33
N ASP A 482 -36.39 11.21 -18.26
CA ASP A 482 -37.01 12.10 -19.23
C ASP A 482 -36.32 12.00 -20.60
N THR A 483 -36.96 11.23 -21.50
CA THR A 483 -36.46 11.03 -22.87
C THR A 483 -36.47 12.31 -23.71
N SER A 484 -37.22 13.35 -23.29
CA SER A 484 -37.18 14.68 -23.93
C SER A 484 -35.90 15.46 -23.62
N GLY A 485 -35.20 15.08 -22.53
CA GLY A 485 -33.97 15.74 -22.05
C GLY A 485 -34.19 17.12 -21.43
N VAL A 486 -35.44 17.55 -21.22
CA VAL A 486 -35.74 18.88 -20.66
C VAL A 486 -35.27 19.01 -19.22
N GLN A 487 -35.57 17.98 -18.38
CA GLN A 487 -35.11 17.97 -16.98
C GLN A 487 -33.58 18.01 -16.90
N LEU A 488 -32.91 17.16 -17.68
CA LEU A 488 -31.44 17.11 -17.70
C LEU A 488 -30.82 18.43 -18.17
N LYS A 489 -31.49 19.15 -19.10
CA LYS A 489 -31.01 20.46 -19.56
C LYS A 489 -31.10 21.50 -18.45
N ILE A 490 -32.22 21.57 -17.70
CA ILE A 490 -32.37 22.47 -16.56
C ILE A 490 -31.29 22.18 -15.49
N PHE A 491 -31.06 20.90 -15.20
CA PHE A 491 -29.99 20.48 -14.28
C PHE A 491 -28.61 20.89 -14.79
N ALA A 492 -28.29 20.67 -16.08
CA ALA A 492 -27.01 21.05 -16.66
C ALA A 492 -26.77 22.57 -16.62
N GLU A 493 -27.79 23.38 -16.90
CA GLU A 493 -27.73 24.84 -16.80
C GLU A 493 -27.46 25.28 -15.34
N ALA A 494 -28.16 24.71 -14.36
CA ALA A 494 -27.94 24.98 -12.95
C ALA A 494 -26.53 24.56 -12.49
N MET A 495 -26.03 23.42 -12.96
CA MET A 495 -24.68 22.94 -12.64
C MET A 495 -23.60 23.81 -13.29
N ASN A 496 -23.84 24.34 -14.50
CA ASN A 496 -22.94 25.29 -15.13
C ASN A 496 -22.86 26.60 -14.34
N ASP A 497 -24.01 27.17 -13.91
CA ASP A 497 -24.03 28.37 -13.10
C ASP A 497 -23.36 28.16 -11.73
N LEU A 498 -23.64 27.05 -11.06
CA LEU A 498 -22.97 26.65 -9.83
C LEU A 498 -21.44 26.54 -9.97
N THR A 499 -20.96 26.15 -11.15
CA THR A 499 -19.52 25.98 -11.43
C THR A 499 -18.87 27.32 -11.79
N THR A 500 -19.55 28.16 -12.54
CA THR A 500 -19.02 29.46 -13.00
C THR A 500 -19.16 30.57 -11.94
N ASN A 501 -20.23 30.53 -11.13
CA ASN A 501 -20.59 31.54 -10.15
C ASN A 501 -20.81 30.97 -8.74
N PRO A 502 -19.90 30.19 -8.18
CA PRO A 502 -20.15 29.43 -6.94
C PRO A 502 -20.44 30.32 -5.71
N GLN A 503 -20.00 31.59 -5.73
CA GLN A 503 -20.22 32.53 -4.61
C GLN A 503 -21.59 33.21 -4.64
N THR A 504 -22.19 33.33 -5.83
CA THR A 504 -23.46 34.02 -6.04
C THR A 504 -24.61 33.10 -6.43
N PHE A 505 -24.34 31.81 -6.59
CA PHE A 505 -25.35 30.82 -6.97
C PHE A 505 -26.44 30.69 -5.91
N ASP A 506 -27.70 30.74 -6.33
CA ASP A 506 -28.84 30.51 -5.44
C ASP A 506 -29.13 29.00 -5.28
N VAL A 507 -28.91 28.50 -4.08
CA VAL A 507 -29.18 27.10 -3.69
C VAL A 507 -30.61 26.68 -4.01
N ASN A 508 -31.57 27.60 -3.95
CA ASN A 508 -32.97 27.30 -4.22
C ASN A 508 -33.22 26.83 -5.65
N ILE A 509 -32.41 27.20 -6.63
CA ILE A 509 -32.55 26.73 -8.02
C ILE A 509 -32.55 25.20 -8.10
N LEU A 510 -31.63 24.54 -7.39
CA LEU A 510 -31.53 23.08 -7.36
C LEU A 510 -32.56 22.43 -6.39
N LEU A 511 -32.96 23.15 -5.33
CA LEU A 511 -34.04 22.66 -4.44
C LEU A 511 -35.41 22.76 -5.13
N ASP A 512 -35.68 23.82 -5.88
CA ASP A 512 -36.89 23.97 -6.71
C ASP A 512 -36.94 22.92 -7.83
N PHE A 513 -35.79 22.52 -8.37
CA PHE A 513 -35.70 21.42 -9.32
C PHE A 513 -36.16 20.10 -8.67
N ILE A 514 -35.76 19.81 -7.40
CA ILE A 514 -36.25 18.62 -6.68
C ILE A 514 -37.76 18.70 -6.45
N ASP A 515 -38.32 19.87 -6.13
CA ASP A 515 -39.76 20.03 -5.94
C ASP A 515 -40.55 19.86 -7.24
N GLN A 516 -40.02 20.37 -8.33
CA GLN A 516 -40.61 20.24 -9.65
C GLN A 516 -40.57 18.80 -10.17
N TYR A 517 -39.48 18.07 -9.82
CA TYR A 517 -39.24 16.68 -10.24
C TYR A 517 -38.98 15.76 -9.04
N PRO A 518 -39.98 15.47 -8.20
CA PRO A 518 -39.79 14.77 -6.92
C PRO A 518 -39.26 13.33 -7.06
N ASN A 519 -39.46 12.71 -8.22
CA ASN A 519 -38.98 11.35 -8.52
C ASN A 519 -37.66 11.33 -9.29
N THR A 520 -36.94 12.46 -9.34
CA THR A 520 -35.64 12.51 -10.04
C THR A 520 -34.61 11.62 -9.34
N SER A 521 -33.88 10.82 -10.11
CA SER A 521 -32.75 10.04 -9.61
C SER A 521 -31.51 10.88 -9.28
N LEU A 522 -31.50 12.16 -9.70
CA LEU A 522 -30.42 13.10 -9.41
C LEU A 522 -30.51 13.72 -8.00
N LYS A 523 -31.50 13.35 -7.19
CA LYS A 523 -31.79 13.96 -5.90
C LYS A 523 -30.63 13.84 -4.91
N ASP A 524 -30.06 12.66 -4.75
CA ASP A 524 -28.95 12.43 -3.82
C ASP A 524 -27.66 13.12 -4.29
N ASP A 525 -27.36 13.15 -5.57
CA ASP A 525 -26.27 13.92 -6.15
C ASP A 525 -26.43 15.43 -5.91
N ILE A 526 -27.64 15.97 -6.12
CA ILE A 526 -27.94 17.37 -5.83
C ILE A 526 -27.71 17.69 -4.36
N LEU A 527 -28.27 16.88 -3.45
CA LEU A 527 -28.09 17.07 -2.01
C LEU A 527 -26.62 17.03 -1.62
N LEU A 528 -25.86 16.06 -2.13
CA LEU A 528 -24.42 15.95 -1.87
C LEU A 528 -23.68 17.22 -2.33
N ILE A 529 -23.90 17.65 -3.56
CA ILE A 529 -23.25 18.84 -4.14
C ILE A 529 -23.56 20.10 -3.33
N LEU A 530 -24.81 20.28 -2.93
CA LEU A 530 -25.24 21.44 -2.15
C LEU A 530 -24.63 21.44 -0.77
N VAL A 531 -24.61 20.29 -0.06
CA VAL A 531 -24.04 20.18 1.28
C VAL A 531 -22.52 20.34 1.27
N GLU A 532 -21.83 19.86 0.25
CA GLU A 532 -20.38 20.03 0.07
C GLU A 532 -19.95 21.49 -0.16
N LYS A 533 -20.75 22.24 -0.88
CA LYS A 533 -20.39 23.62 -1.28
C LYS A 533 -20.92 24.70 -0.34
N TYR A 534 -22.07 24.48 0.29
CA TYR A 534 -22.74 25.49 1.11
C TYR A 534 -22.77 25.10 2.58
N GLU A 535 -21.85 25.66 3.35
CA GLU A 535 -21.76 25.47 4.80
C GLU A 535 -22.79 26.28 5.60
N HIS A 536 -23.43 27.25 4.97
CA HIS A 536 -24.40 28.13 5.63
C HIS A 536 -25.76 27.43 5.78
N LEU A 537 -26.35 27.60 6.93
CA LEU A 537 -27.63 27.03 7.36
C LEU A 537 -28.77 27.44 6.40
N ASN A 538 -29.02 26.65 5.37
CA ASN A 538 -30.26 26.73 4.63
C ASN A 538 -31.22 25.69 5.23
N THR A 539 -32.26 26.17 5.93
CA THR A 539 -33.23 25.32 6.61
C THR A 539 -33.92 24.33 5.68
N ARG A 540 -34.23 24.77 4.47
CA ARG A 540 -34.84 23.93 3.42
C ARG A 540 -33.92 22.80 2.99
N LEU A 541 -32.64 23.07 2.78
CA LEU A 541 -31.65 22.04 2.46
C LEU A 541 -31.52 21.00 3.56
N ILE A 542 -31.52 21.43 4.82
CA ILE A 542 -31.47 20.53 5.99
C ILE A 542 -32.71 19.64 6.06
N GLU A 543 -33.91 20.17 5.80
CA GLU A 543 -35.14 19.40 5.74
C GLU A 543 -35.10 18.34 4.66
N TYR A 544 -34.65 18.69 3.43
CA TYR A 544 -34.48 17.74 2.35
C TYR A 544 -33.49 16.64 2.71
N LEU A 545 -32.36 17.01 3.29
CA LEU A 545 -31.33 16.05 3.71
C LEU A 545 -31.85 15.10 4.80
N ASN A 546 -32.56 15.62 5.82
CA ASN A 546 -33.14 14.79 6.87
C ASN A 546 -34.21 13.83 6.29
N ASN A 547 -35.10 14.34 5.45
CA ASN A 547 -36.13 13.51 4.80
C ASN A 547 -35.49 12.43 3.91
N PHE A 548 -34.46 12.77 3.16
CA PHE A 548 -33.72 11.82 2.33
C PHE A 548 -33.05 10.72 3.17
N LEU A 549 -32.38 11.08 4.25
CA LEU A 549 -31.75 10.12 5.16
C LEU A 549 -32.75 9.19 5.85
N LEU A 550 -34.03 9.58 5.97
CA LEU A 550 -35.11 8.74 6.50
C LEU A 550 -35.72 7.83 5.42
N SER A 551 -35.91 8.36 4.20
CA SER A 551 -36.67 7.65 3.13
C SER A 551 -35.80 6.74 2.25
N GLU A 552 -34.47 7.02 2.13
CA GLU A 552 -33.59 6.36 1.17
C GLU A 552 -32.41 5.64 1.86
N PRO A 553 -32.68 4.55 2.59
CA PRO A 553 -31.61 3.83 3.31
C PRO A 553 -30.62 3.09 2.37
N SER A 554 -31.00 2.87 1.12
CA SER A 554 -30.21 2.11 0.12
C SER A 554 -29.34 2.98 -0.79
N SER A 555 -29.39 4.30 -0.69
CA SER A 555 -28.56 5.18 -1.51
C SER A 555 -27.07 4.92 -1.31
N PRO A 556 -26.28 4.77 -2.39
CA PRO A 556 -24.83 4.61 -2.30
C PRO A 556 -24.13 5.85 -1.69
N LEU A 557 -24.76 7.02 -1.70
CA LEU A 557 -24.23 8.27 -1.14
C LEU A 557 -24.61 8.48 0.32
N ARG A 558 -25.40 7.58 0.93
CA ARG A 558 -25.94 7.74 2.27
C ARG A 558 -24.85 7.89 3.35
N GLU A 559 -23.77 7.10 3.32
CA GLU A 559 -22.67 7.23 4.28
C GLU A 559 -22.05 8.64 4.24
N ASN A 560 -21.82 9.14 3.03
CA ASN A 560 -21.26 10.47 2.82
C ASN A 560 -22.20 11.59 3.28
N LEU A 561 -23.47 11.50 2.91
CA LEU A 561 -24.50 12.47 3.33
C LEU A 561 -24.71 12.47 4.86
N LEU A 562 -24.66 11.31 5.50
CA LEU A 562 -24.75 11.19 6.96
C LEU A 562 -23.54 11.82 7.67
N TRP A 563 -22.33 11.60 7.14
CA TRP A 563 -21.11 12.25 7.60
C TRP A 563 -21.18 13.79 7.50
N LEU A 564 -21.57 14.30 6.34
CA LEU A 564 -21.71 15.74 6.12
C LEU A 564 -22.79 16.34 7.03
N ARG A 565 -23.92 15.66 7.18
CA ARG A 565 -25.01 16.08 8.06
C ARG A 565 -24.56 16.17 9.54
N ALA A 566 -23.78 15.19 10.00
CA ALA A 566 -23.20 15.20 11.34
C ALA A 566 -22.23 16.38 11.54
N ASN A 567 -21.40 16.66 10.55
CA ASN A 567 -20.48 17.81 10.55
C ASN A 567 -21.22 19.15 10.58
N MET A 568 -22.34 19.29 9.88
CA MET A 568 -23.18 20.48 9.92
C MET A 568 -23.73 20.71 11.35
N SER A 569 -24.24 19.67 12.03
CA SER A 569 -24.71 19.75 13.40
C SER A 569 -23.59 20.11 14.41
N LYS A 570 -22.38 19.51 14.24
CA LYS A 570 -21.21 19.84 15.09
C LYS A 570 -20.84 21.33 14.98
N ASN A 571 -20.91 21.88 13.79
CA ASN A 571 -20.52 23.28 13.53
C ASN A 571 -21.53 24.28 14.04
N SER A 572 -22.82 23.97 13.98
CA SER A 572 -23.89 24.86 14.51
C SER A 572 -23.81 25.01 16.03
N ASN A 573 -23.46 23.95 16.75
CA ASN A 573 -23.29 24.03 18.21
C ASN A 573 -22.13 24.95 18.64
N LYS A 574 -21.10 25.14 17.80
CA LYS A 574 -19.99 26.06 18.07
C LYS A 574 -20.36 27.54 17.91
N THR A 575 -21.28 27.85 16.99
CA THR A 575 -21.73 29.23 16.73
C THR A 575 -22.82 29.70 17.71
N VAL A 576 -23.56 28.78 18.35
CA VAL A 576 -24.69 29.05 19.25
C VAL A 576 -24.26 29.37 20.68
N HIS A 577 -23.01 29.16 21.07
CA HIS A 577 -22.54 29.55 22.42
C HIS A 577 -22.48 31.06 22.67
N SER A 578 -22.83 31.91 21.68
CA SER A 578 -22.80 33.38 21.82
C SER A 578 -24.15 34.06 22.14
N SER A 579 -25.29 33.36 22.09
CA SER A 579 -26.58 33.95 22.58
C SER A 579 -27.62 32.87 22.90
N SER A 580 -28.35 33.05 24.04
CA SER A 580 -29.32 32.09 24.56
C SER A 580 -30.60 31.92 23.70
N GLU A 581 -30.90 32.85 22.82
CA GLU A 581 -32.03 32.75 21.87
C GLU A 581 -31.74 31.85 20.67
N ASN A 582 -30.48 31.83 20.20
CA ASN A 582 -30.09 31.00 19.09
C ASN A 582 -30.00 29.49 19.43
N LYS A 583 -29.89 29.13 20.72
CA LYS A 583 -29.81 27.72 21.16
C LYS A 583 -31.15 26.99 20.92
N LYS A 584 -32.29 27.65 21.20
CA LYS A 584 -33.63 27.08 20.96
C LYS A 584 -33.94 26.95 19.45
N ILE A 585 -33.46 27.88 18.64
CA ILE A 585 -33.63 27.85 17.19
C ILE A 585 -32.77 26.71 16.58
N GLY A 586 -31.53 26.50 17.06
CA GLY A 586 -30.66 25.41 16.64
C GLY A 586 -31.23 24.02 16.94
N GLU A 587 -31.75 23.77 18.13
CA GLU A 587 -32.37 22.51 18.53
C GLU A 587 -33.65 22.19 17.73
N HIS A 588 -34.41 23.21 17.33
CA HIS A 588 -35.64 23.01 16.53
C HIS A 588 -35.38 22.74 15.05
N ILE A 589 -34.30 23.29 14.50
CA ILE A 589 -33.93 23.12 13.08
C ILE A 589 -33.17 21.82 12.83
N PHE A 590 -32.34 21.37 13.79
CA PHE A 590 -31.46 20.22 13.57
C PHE A 590 -32.03 18.89 14.07
N GLY A 591 -32.98 18.88 15.02
CA GLY A 591 -33.76 17.69 15.48
C GLY A 591 -32.96 16.50 16.01
N VAL A 592 -31.67 16.37 15.57
CA VAL A 592 -30.76 15.26 15.93
C VAL A 592 -29.40 15.86 16.25
N SER A 593 -28.80 15.43 17.35
CA SER A 593 -27.50 15.94 17.79
C SER A 593 -26.35 15.41 16.88
N ALA A 594 -25.27 16.16 16.83
CA ALA A 594 -24.08 15.70 16.10
C ALA A 594 -23.59 14.34 16.61
N ARG A 595 -23.66 14.11 17.93
CA ARG A 595 -23.28 12.84 18.56
C ARG A 595 -24.12 11.69 18.03
N GLU A 596 -25.44 11.82 18.04
CA GLU A 596 -26.36 10.78 17.55
C GLU A 596 -26.11 10.44 16.08
N LEU A 597 -25.85 11.43 15.24
CA LEU A 597 -25.54 11.22 13.81
C LEU A 597 -24.21 10.49 13.59
N TYR A 598 -23.15 10.81 14.37
CA TYR A 598 -21.89 10.05 14.28
C TYR A 598 -22.03 8.63 14.83
N GLU A 599 -22.80 8.43 15.91
CA GLU A 599 -23.12 7.11 16.44
C GLU A 599 -23.91 6.28 15.42
N GLN A 600 -24.93 6.88 14.79
CA GLN A 600 -25.69 6.27 13.71
C GLN A 600 -24.78 5.85 12.54
N LEU A 601 -23.87 6.73 12.10
CA LEU A 601 -22.92 6.43 11.04
C LEU A 601 -22.05 5.22 11.39
N ILE A 602 -21.54 5.14 12.61
CA ILE A 602 -20.71 4.01 13.06
C ILE A 602 -21.52 2.71 13.14
N ILE A 603 -22.79 2.79 13.53
CA ILE A 603 -23.70 1.62 13.61
C ILE A 603 -24.05 1.12 12.20
N GLU A 604 -24.45 2.02 11.30
CA GLU A 604 -24.84 1.65 9.92
C GLU A 604 -23.62 1.22 9.08
N TYR A 605 -22.46 1.86 9.27
CA TYR A 605 -21.24 1.64 8.49
C TYR A 605 -20.01 1.40 9.38
N PRO A 606 -19.94 0.30 10.17
CA PRO A 606 -18.87 0.05 11.14
C PRO A 606 -17.47 -0.05 10.51
N ASN A 607 -17.41 -0.49 9.24
CA ASN A 607 -16.20 -0.60 8.41
C ASN A 607 -16.19 0.42 7.26
N GLY A 608 -17.07 1.42 7.29
CA GLY A 608 -17.16 2.47 6.30
C GLY A 608 -15.97 3.42 6.35
N PHE A 609 -15.81 4.18 5.27
CA PHE A 609 -14.68 5.13 5.15
C PHE A 609 -14.67 6.17 6.27
N TYR A 610 -15.85 6.70 6.65
CA TYR A 610 -15.96 7.75 7.67
C TYR A 610 -15.98 7.23 9.11
N ALA A 611 -16.15 5.95 9.36
CA ALA A 611 -16.23 5.38 10.71
C ALA A 611 -15.01 5.71 11.61
N PRO A 612 -13.75 5.64 11.15
CA PRO A 612 -12.58 6.04 11.95
C PRO A 612 -12.60 7.53 12.33
N PHE A 613 -13.00 8.38 11.39
CA PHE A 613 -13.10 9.84 11.61
C PHE A 613 -14.24 10.19 12.57
N ALA A 614 -15.38 9.49 12.45
CA ALA A 614 -16.52 9.66 13.37
C ALA A 614 -16.15 9.24 14.80
N ARG A 615 -15.47 8.10 15.00
CA ARG A 615 -14.97 7.66 16.30
C ARG A 615 -14.03 8.71 16.92
N GLN A 616 -13.07 9.20 16.14
CA GLN A 616 -12.17 10.26 16.59
C GLN A 616 -12.95 11.52 16.99
N THR A 617 -13.90 11.96 16.17
CA THR A 617 -14.70 13.14 16.44
C THR A 617 -15.54 12.99 17.72
N LEU A 618 -16.12 11.81 17.97
CA LEU A 618 -16.87 11.52 19.19
C LEU A 618 -16.04 11.67 20.45
N THR A 619 -14.74 11.38 20.43
CA THR A 619 -13.86 11.59 21.58
C THR A 619 -13.59 13.06 21.88
N GLU A 620 -13.77 13.94 20.90
CA GLU A 620 -13.58 15.39 21.02
C GLU A 620 -14.87 16.14 21.40
N LEU A 621 -16.04 15.50 21.23
CA LEU A 621 -17.32 16.10 21.54
C LEU A 621 -17.63 15.99 23.07
N PRO A 622 -18.17 17.05 23.70
CA PRO A 622 -18.64 16.97 25.09
C PRO A 622 -19.72 15.88 25.23
N LEU A 623 -19.72 15.22 26.39
CA LEU A 623 -20.72 14.20 26.75
C LEU A 623 -22.14 14.77 26.78
#